data_4166dbb6ae2c653cadcb1cfd83e64711
#
_entry.id   4166dbb6ae2c653cadcb1cfd83e64711
#
_cell.length_a   1.000
_cell.length_b   1.000
_cell.length_c   1.000
_cell.angle_alpha   90.00
_cell.angle_beta   90.00
_cell.angle_gamma   90.00
#
_symmetry.space_group_name_H-M   'P 1'
#
loop_
_entity.id
_entity.type
_entity.pdbx_description
1 polymer ?
#
loop_
_entity_poly.entity_id
_entity_poly.type
_entity_poly.pdbx_seq_one_letter_code
_entity_poly.pdbx_strand_id
1 'polypeptide(L)'
;MVEIHQTIANIFEGNIDELEAFECEDQFSDTQSFCDHYGFKIEDSCNAILLKSKKPEEFFALFCVLGSNRLDVNHKAKSLLNAKKISFASKEEAESITNQIYGGISPLGLPSEINIFIDKNVMEREKVFIGGGNRVSKFFLKPEILKSLTNATVEDLTPVSYTHLRAHET
;
A
#
# COMPACT_ATOMS: atom_id res chain seq x y z
N MET A 1 -12.34 16.74 13.13
CA MET A 1 -10.87 16.69 13.09
C MET A 1 -10.41 15.28 12.80
N VAL A 2 -9.46 15.13 11.88
CA VAL A 2 -8.96 13.80 11.49
C VAL A 2 -8.09 13.21 12.61
N GLU A 3 -8.36 11.96 12.96
CA GLU A 3 -7.55 11.24 13.93
C GLU A 3 -6.31 10.69 13.24
N ILE A 4 -5.14 11.20 13.62
CA ILE A 4 -3.87 10.76 13.04
C ILE A 4 -3.27 9.66 13.92
N HIS A 5 -3.02 8.50 13.34
CA HIS A 5 -2.45 7.37 14.08
C HIS A 5 -1.06 7.72 14.62
N GLN A 6 -0.74 7.23 15.82
CA GLN A 6 0.51 7.58 16.49
C GLN A 6 1.76 7.24 15.67
N THR A 7 1.73 6.16 14.88
CA THR A 7 2.89 5.78 14.05
C THR A 7 3.16 6.80 12.94
N ILE A 8 2.18 7.62 12.59
CA ILE A 8 2.25 8.56 11.46
C ILE A 8 2.36 10.01 11.93
N ALA A 9 2.04 10.27 13.20
CA ALA A 9 1.92 11.64 13.72
C ALA A 9 3.12 12.54 13.40
N ASN A 10 4.35 12.07 13.64
CA ASN A 10 5.54 12.88 13.39
C ASN A 10 5.76 13.13 11.91
N ILE A 11 5.49 12.13 11.07
CA ILE A 11 5.59 12.26 9.62
C ILE A 11 4.60 13.30 9.13
N PHE A 12 3.36 13.23 9.62
CA PHE A 12 2.32 14.16 9.22
C PHE A 12 2.68 15.59 9.62
N GLU A 13 3.13 15.80 10.84
CA GLU A 13 3.53 17.14 11.31
C GLU A 13 4.67 17.74 10.49
N GLY A 14 5.62 16.91 10.08
CA GLY A 14 6.75 17.35 9.28
C GLY A 14 6.43 17.56 7.80
N ASN A 15 5.26 17.14 7.33
CA ASN A 15 4.91 17.17 5.91
C ASN A 15 3.47 17.63 5.68
N ILE A 16 3.03 18.57 6.48
CA ILE A 16 1.62 18.99 6.52
C ILE A 16 1.11 19.55 5.19
N ASP A 17 2.01 20.16 4.40
CA ASP A 17 1.65 20.73 3.11
C ASP A 17 1.57 19.66 2.01
N GLU A 18 2.15 18.50 2.25
CA GLU A 18 2.25 17.45 1.24
C GLU A 18 1.34 16.27 1.52
N LEU A 19 0.81 16.17 2.73
CA LEU A 19 -0.10 15.11 3.14
C LEU A 19 -1.46 15.70 3.49
N GLU A 20 -2.45 15.38 2.65
CA GLU A 20 -3.81 15.83 2.93
C GLU A 20 -4.54 14.73 3.71
N ALA A 21 -4.83 14.98 4.97
CA ALA A 21 -5.55 14.04 5.82
C ALA A 21 -7.04 14.09 5.52
N PHE A 22 -7.66 12.93 5.40
CA PHE A 22 -9.08 12.80 5.09
C PHE A 22 -9.73 11.90 6.14
N GLU A 23 -10.79 12.39 6.77
CA GLU A 23 -11.55 11.62 7.76
C GLU A 23 -12.57 10.74 7.07
N CYS A 24 -12.60 9.45 7.43
CA CYS A 24 -13.62 8.55 6.93
C CYS A 24 -14.28 7.79 8.08
N GLU A 25 -15.48 7.32 7.84
CA GLU A 25 -16.17 6.50 8.82
C GLU A 25 -15.62 5.06 8.75
N ASP A 26 -15.54 4.41 9.89
CA ASP A 26 -14.99 3.05 9.99
C ASP A 26 -15.65 2.09 8.99
N GLN A 27 -16.97 2.17 8.85
CA GLN A 27 -17.71 1.28 7.95
C GLN A 27 -17.35 1.46 6.48
N PHE A 28 -16.72 2.57 6.11
CA PHE A 28 -16.30 2.85 4.73
C PHE A 28 -14.77 2.82 4.58
N SER A 29 -14.08 2.12 5.47
CA SER A 29 -12.62 2.10 5.48
C SER A 29 -12.02 1.28 4.34
N ASP A 30 -12.69 0.17 3.92
CA ASP A 30 -12.12 -0.63 2.84
C ASP A 30 -12.17 0.16 1.52
N THR A 31 -11.24 -0.16 0.62
CA THR A 31 -11.01 0.63 -0.59
C THR A 31 -12.27 0.83 -1.43
N GLN A 32 -12.99 -0.24 -1.72
CA GLN A 32 -14.17 -0.14 -2.57
C GLN A 32 -15.28 0.69 -1.92
N SER A 33 -15.56 0.43 -0.64
CA SER A 33 -16.57 1.18 0.10
C SER A 33 -16.21 2.64 0.22
N PHE A 34 -14.93 2.95 0.43
CA PHE A 34 -14.44 4.30 0.51
C PHE A 34 -14.68 5.05 -0.80
N CYS A 35 -14.27 4.43 -1.90
CA CYS A 35 -14.44 5.03 -3.22
C CYS A 35 -15.92 5.26 -3.55
N ASP A 36 -16.75 4.26 -3.29
CA ASP A 36 -18.18 4.34 -3.59
C ASP A 36 -18.87 5.42 -2.76
N HIS A 37 -18.57 5.48 -1.48
CA HIS A 37 -19.23 6.42 -0.58
C HIS A 37 -18.76 7.86 -0.75
N TYR A 38 -17.45 8.08 -0.87
CA TYR A 38 -16.88 9.43 -0.92
C TYR A 38 -16.62 9.93 -2.33
N GLY A 39 -16.85 9.13 -3.35
CA GLY A 39 -16.74 9.56 -4.74
C GLY A 39 -15.33 9.61 -5.29
N PHE A 40 -14.45 8.77 -4.81
CA PHE A 40 -13.07 8.69 -5.32
C PHE A 40 -12.92 7.52 -6.28
N LYS A 41 -11.85 7.59 -7.09
CA LYS A 41 -11.58 6.55 -8.09
C LYS A 41 -10.68 5.47 -7.50
N ILE A 42 -11.05 4.21 -7.76
CA ILE A 42 -10.24 3.10 -7.29
C ILE A 42 -8.85 3.09 -7.92
N GLU A 43 -8.70 3.68 -9.10
CA GLU A 43 -7.40 3.83 -9.77
C GLU A 43 -6.45 4.77 -9.02
N ASP A 44 -6.96 5.57 -8.09
CA ASP A 44 -6.15 6.47 -7.29
C ASP A 44 -5.86 5.90 -5.90
N SER A 45 -6.43 4.74 -5.58
CA SER A 45 -6.14 4.07 -4.31
C SER A 45 -4.80 3.33 -4.40
N CYS A 46 -3.91 3.60 -3.45
CA CYS A 46 -2.65 2.87 -3.34
C CYS A 46 -2.77 1.94 -2.14
N ASN A 47 -3.02 0.67 -2.41
CA ASN A 47 -3.23 -0.33 -1.37
C ASN A 47 -1.91 -0.90 -0.88
N ALA A 48 -1.79 -1.04 0.43
CA ALA A 48 -0.59 -1.59 1.07
C ALA A 48 -0.85 -3.05 1.43
N ILE A 49 -0.03 -3.94 0.89
CA ILE A 49 -0.17 -5.39 1.07
C ILE A 49 1.09 -5.91 1.75
N LEU A 50 0.94 -6.45 2.96
CA LEU A 50 2.06 -7.00 3.71
C LEU A 50 2.19 -8.48 3.42
N LEU A 51 3.36 -8.87 2.91
CA LEU A 51 3.67 -10.26 2.60
C LEU A 51 4.72 -10.80 3.54
N LYS A 52 4.62 -12.09 3.80
CA LYS A 52 5.53 -12.82 4.68
C LYS A 52 6.32 -13.81 3.83
N SER A 53 7.64 -13.73 3.91
CA SER A 53 8.53 -14.73 3.35
C SER A 53 8.85 -15.75 4.42
N LYS A 54 8.74 -17.03 4.09
CA LYS A 54 8.91 -18.10 5.07
C LYS A 54 10.29 -18.77 5.02
N LYS A 55 11.03 -18.58 3.93
CA LYS A 55 12.33 -19.24 3.73
C LYS A 55 13.31 -18.30 3.06
N PRO A 56 14.60 -18.33 3.38
CA PRO A 56 15.23 -19.15 4.44
C PRO A 56 14.88 -18.67 5.84
N GLU A 57 14.66 -17.37 6.01
CA GLU A 57 14.24 -16.79 7.28
C GLU A 57 12.89 -16.14 7.10
N GLU A 58 12.16 -16.00 8.19
CA GLU A 58 10.88 -15.32 8.18
C GLU A 58 11.11 -13.82 8.22
N PHE A 59 10.59 -13.11 7.22
CA PHE A 59 10.62 -11.64 7.21
C PHE A 59 9.42 -11.12 6.44
N PHE A 60 9.15 -9.81 6.61
CA PHE A 60 7.99 -9.17 6.01
C PHE A 60 8.42 -8.05 5.07
N ALA A 61 7.63 -7.83 4.02
CA ALA A 61 7.81 -6.72 3.10
C ALA A 61 6.46 -6.18 2.70
N LEU A 62 6.38 -4.88 2.43
CA LEU A 62 5.13 -4.22 2.06
C LEU A 62 5.15 -3.88 0.58
N PHE A 63 4.03 -4.16 -0.10
CA PHE A 63 3.88 -3.89 -1.51
C PHE A 63 2.70 -2.94 -1.72
N CYS A 64 2.95 -1.85 -2.44
CA CYS A 64 1.94 -0.82 -2.72
C CYS A 64 1.52 -0.91 -4.17
N VAL A 65 0.24 -1.23 -4.40
CA VAL A 65 -0.31 -1.34 -5.75
C VAL A 65 -1.64 -0.58 -5.81
N LEU A 66 -2.00 -0.12 -7.02
CA LEU A 66 -3.28 0.57 -7.20
C LEU A 66 -4.45 -0.39 -6.96
N GLY A 67 -5.53 0.14 -6.44
CA GLY A 67 -6.73 -0.65 -6.15
C GLY A 67 -7.36 -1.28 -7.39
N SER A 68 -7.09 -0.73 -8.57
CA SER A 68 -7.54 -1.28 -9.85
C SER A 68 -6.64 -2.40 -10.38
N ASN A 69 -5.50 -2.61 -9.74
CA ASN A 69 -4.51 -3.61 -10.15
C ASN A 69 -4.38 -4.70 -9.09
N ARG A 70 -3.80 -5.82 -9.50
CA ARG A 70 -3.55 -6.93 -8.59
C ARG A 70 -2.04 -7.15 -8.45
N LEU A 71 -1.59 -7.39 -7.21
CA LEU A 71 -0.20 -7.73 -6.95
C LEU A 71 0.11 -9.14 -7.45
N ASP A 72 1.18 -9.28 -8.23
CA ASP A 72 1.66 -10.59 -8.65
C ASP A 72 2.51 -11.19 -7.53
N VAL A 73 1.86 -11.89 -6.62
CA VAL A 73 2.49 -12.44 -5.41
C VAL A 73 3.45 -13.57 -5.75
N ASN A 74 3.01 -14.51 -6.58
CA ASN A 74 3.72 -15.79 -6.79
C ASN A 74 4.91 -15.71 -7.74
N HIS A 75 5.01 -14.62 -8.50
CA HIS A 75 6.12 -14.45 -9.45
C HIS A 75 6.94 -13.21 -9.10
N LYS A 76 6.36 -12.02 -9.28
CA LYS A 76 7.14 -10.78 -9.13
C LYS A 76 7.54 -10.49 -7.70
N ALA A 77 6.60 -10.53 -6.77
CA ALA A 77 6.93 -10.28 -5.36
C ALA A 77 7.86 -11.35 -4.82
N LYS A 78 7.55 -12.61 -5.11
CA LYS A 78 8.38 -13.74 -4.67
C LYS A 78 9.80 -13.62 -5.19
N SER A 79 9.96 -13.22 -6.45
CA SER A 79 11.28 -13.05 -7.06
C SER A 79 12.05 -11.90 -6.42
N LEU A 80 11.38 -10.76 -6.18
CA LEU A 80 12.02 -9.61 -5.53
C LEU A 80 12.53 -9.94 -4.14
N LEU A 81 11.80 -10.76 -3.40
CA LEU A 81 12.19 -11.16 -2.05
C LEU A 81 13.14 -12.35 -2.03
N ASN A 82 13.41 -12.94 -3.20
CA ASN A 82 14.18 -14.17 -3.30
C ASN A 82 13.65 -15.23 -2.33
N ALA A 83 12.34 -15.33 -2.25
CA ALA A 83 11.66 -16.17 -1.28
C ALA A 83 11.34 -17.55 -1.87
N LYS A 84 11.46 -18.60 -1.04
CA LYS A 84 11.05 -19.95 -1.45
C LYS A 84 9.56 -20.13 -1.21
N LYS A 85 9.02 -19.52 -0.16
CA LYS A 85 7.59 -19.51 0.14
C LYS A 85 7.18 -18.12 0.51
N ILE A 86 5.98 -17.72 0.06
CA ILE A 86 5.44 -16.40 0.30
C ILE A 86 3.95 -16.52 0.60
N SER A 87 3.46 -15.69 1.49
CA SER A 87 2.04 -15.67 1.83
C SER A 87 1.65 -14.28 2.30
N PHE A 88 0.35 -14.00 2.34
CA PHE A 88 -0.13 -12.77 2.97
C PHE A 88 0.08 -12.89 4.48
N ALA A 89 0.46 -11.78 5.11
CA ALA A 89 0.52 -11.72 6.56
C ALA A 89 -0.89 -11.86 7.13
N SER A 90 -1.02 -12.58 8.25
CA SER A 90 -2.30 -12.66 8.94
C SER A 90 -2.62 -11.31 9.58
N LYS A 91 -3.88 -11.15 10.01
CA LYS A 91 -4.28 -9.95 10.72
C LYS A 91 -3.39 -9.71 11.94
N GLU A 92 -3.16 -10.75 12.74
CA GLU A 92 -2.35 -10.66 13.94
C GLU A 92 -0.90 -10.31 13.63
N GLU A 93 -0.34 -10.92 12.59
CA GLU A 93 1.02 -10.61 12.15
C GLU A 93 1.12 -9.18 11.66
N ALA A 94 0.16 -8.75 10.83
CA ALA A 94 0.18 -7.40 10.29
C ALA A 94 0.13 -6.35 11.39
N GLU A 95 -0.75 -6.54 12.38
CA GLU A 95 -0.85 -5.58 13.47
C GLU A 95 0.38 -5.59 14.37
N SER A 96 0.93 -6.77 14.63
CA SER A 96 2.14 -6.89 15.44
C SER A 96 3.35 -6.25 14.78
N ILE A 97 3.53 -6.48 13.49
CA ILE A 97 4.70 -5.99 12.75
C ILE A 97 4.61 -4.50 12.44
N THR A 98 3.43 -4.01 12.07
CA THR A 98 3.28 -2.60 11.67
C THR A 98 2.89 -1.68 12.81
N ASN A 99 2.36 -2.23 13.89
CA ASN A 99 1.80 -1.45 14.99
C ASN A 99 0.62 -0.58 14.55
N GLN A 100 -0.02 -0.96 13.46
CA GLN A 100 -1.18 -0.27 12.89
C GLN A 100 -2.37 -1.22 12.84
N ILE A 101 -3.54 -0.69 12.54
CA ILE A 101 -4.78 -1.46 12.59
C ILE A 101 -5.05 -2.13 11.23
N TYR A 102 -5.33 -3.43 11.25
CA TYR A 102 -5.66 -4.18 10.05
C TYR A 102 -6.91 -3.57 9.38
N GLY A 103 -6.85 -3.42 8.07
CA GLY A 103 -7.90 -2.73 7.33
C GLY A 103 -7.59 -1.25 7.13
N GLY A 104 -6.54 -0.74 7.79
CA GLY A 104 -6.09 0.64 7.64
C GLY A 104 -4.58 0.76 7.52
N ILE A 105 -3.88 -0.36 7.25
CA ILE A 105 -2.42 -0.35 7.18
C ILE A 105 -1.94 0.69 6.17
N SER A 106 -0.98 1.51 6.62
CA SER A 106 -0.38 2.56 5.81
C SER A 106 1.08 2.22 5.52
N PRO A 107 1.60 2.62 4.36
CA PRO A 107 3.03 2.51 4.12
C PRO A 107 3.85 3.53 4.92
N LEU A 108 3.20 4.52 5.52
CA LEU A 108 3.88 5.51 6.36
C LEU A 108 4.02 5.01 7.79
N GLY A 109 5.12 5.34 8.43
CA GLY A 109 5.31 5.07 9.86
C GLY A 109 5.62 3.63 10.20
N LEU A 110 6.12 2.85 9.25
CA LEU A 110 6.50 1.46 9.50
C LEU A 110 7.92 1.35 10.05
N PRO A 111 8.22 0.23 10.76
CA PRO A 111 9.59 -0.04 11.17
C PRO A 111 10.54 -0.05 9.97
N SER A 112 11.76 0.43 10.16
CA SER A 112 12.74 0.58 9.08
C SER A 112 13.19 -0.74 8.47
N GLU A 113 13.05 -1.85 9.18
CA GLU A 113 13.42 -3.17 8.68
C GLU A 113 12.43 -3.73 7.67
N ILE A 114 11.25 -3.13 7.53
CA ILE A 114 10.27 -3.56 6.52
C ILE A 114 10.62 -2.86 5.21
N ASN A 115 11.00 -3.65 4.21
CA ASN A 115 11.24 -3.12 2.87
C ASN A 115 9.90 -2.80 2.20
N ILE A 116 9.85 -1.66 1.52
CA ILE A 116 8.63 -1.19 0.87
C ILE A 116 8.89 -1.09 -0.64
N PHE A 117 7.98 -1.68 -1.41
CA PHE A 117 8.03 -1.65 -2.87
C PHE A 117 6.77 -0.96 -3.38
N ILE A 118 6.94 -0.07 -4.36
CA ILE A 118 5.81 0.64 -4.98
C ILE A 118 5.74 0.21 -6.43
N ASP A 119 4.55 -0.22 -6.87
CA ASP A 119 4.34 -0.59 -8.26
C ASP A 119 4.54 0.63 -9.17
N LYS A 120 5.17 0.41 -10.31
CA LYS A 120 5.44 1.49 -11.28
C LYS A 120 4.17 2.25 -11.69
N ASN A 121 3.02 1.58 -11.72
CA ASN A 121 1.76 2.23 -12.11
C ASN A 121 1.31 3.28 -11.09
N VAL A 122 1.69 3.12 -9.83
CA VAL A 122 1.40 4.13 -8.80
C VAL A 122 2.09 5.44 -9.14
N MET A 123 3.32 5.36 -9.63
CA MET A 123 4.11 6.55 -9.95
C MET A 123 3.56 7.35 -11.14
N GLU A 124 2.70 6.73 -11.93
CA GLU A 124 2.08 7.39 -13.09
C GLU A 124 0.83 8.18 -12.73
N ARG A 125 0.32 8.02 -11.51
CA ARG A 125 -0.86 8.77 -11.06
C ARG A 125 -0.44 10.17 -10.63
N GLU A 126 -1.36 11.11 -10.80
CA GLU A 126 -1.12 12.48 -10.37
C GLU A 126 -1.14 12.59 -8.86
N LYS A 127 -2.09 11.92 -8.22
CA LYS A 127 -2.25 11.88 -6.77
C LYS A 127 -2.87 10.55 -6.40
N VAL A 128 -2.44 10.00 -5.27
CA VAL A 128 -3.01 8.74 -4.78
C VAL A 128 -3.43 8.92 -3.33
N PHE A 129 -4.25 8.00 -2.82
CA PHE A 129 -4.56 7.97 -1.39
C PHE A 129 -4.18 6.62 -0.80
N ILE A 130 -3.77 6.67 0.46
CA ILE A 130 -3.25 5.52 1.21
C ILE A 130 -3.99 5.40 2.52
N GLY A 131 -3.89 4.23 3.16
CA GLY A 131 -4.42 4.04 4.50
C GLY A 131 -3.73 4.93 5.51
N GLY A 132 -4.41 5.24 6.60
CA GLY A 132 -3.91 6.13 7.64
C GLY A 132 -3.41 5.42 8.90
N GLY A 133 -3.27 4.09 8.87
CA GLY A 133 -2.82 3.34 10.04
C GLY A 133 -3.95 2.95 11.00
N ASN A 134 -5.10 3.57 10.84
CA ASN A 134 -6.33 3.25 11.53
C ASN A 134 -7.46 3.13 10.50
N ARG A 135 -8.70 2.95 10.96
CA ARG A 135 -9.81 2.77 10.04
C ARG A 135 -10.65 4.02 9.83
N VAL A 136 -10.18 5.16 10.31
CA VAL A 136 -10.93 6.42 10.25
C VAL A 136 -10.17 7.55 9.55
N SER A 137 -9.04 7.25 8.93
CA SER A 137 -8.26 8.27 8.21
C SER A 137 -7.61 7.69 6.98
N LYS A 138 -7.43 8.56 5.98
CA LYS A 138 -6.64 8.28 4.80
C LYS A 138 -5.82 9.52 4.49
N PHE A 139 -4.75 9.36 3.71
CA PHE A 139 -3.92 10.48 3.28
C PHE A 139 -3.87 10.53 1.77
N PHE A 140 -4.02 11.73 1.23
CA PHE A 140 -3.83 11.99 -0.20
C PHE A 140 -2.46 12.64 -0.38
N LEU A 141 -1.70 12.17 -1.35
CA LEU A 141 -0.36 12.68 -1.60
C LEU A 141 0.08 12.34 -3.03
N LYS A 142 1.11 13.05 -3.48
CA LYS A 142 1.75 12.74 -4.76
C LYS A 142 2.61 11.48 -4.64
N PRO A 143 2.68 10.66 -5.69
CA PRO A 143 3.51 9.45 -5.65
C PRO A 143 4.98 9.70 -5.29
N GLU A 144 5.57 10.81 -5.77
CA GLU A 144 6.95 11.14 -5.43
C GLU A 144 7.13 11.35 -3.93
N ILE A 145 6.13 11.95 -3.28
CA ILE A 145 6.17 12.17 -1.84
C ILE A 145 6.06 10.83 -1.11
N LEU A 146 5.17 9.96 -1.58
CA LEU A 146 5.04 8.62 -1.01
C LEU A 146 6.38 7.87 -1.09
N LYS A 147 7.01 7.88 -2.26
CA LYS A 147 8.29 7.22 -2.45
C LYS A 147 9.36 7.79 -1.52
N SER A 148 9.44 9.11 -1.41
CA SER A 148 10.41 9.77 -0.56
C SER A 148 10.22 9.45 0.92
N LEU A 149 8.98 9.52 1.40
CA LEU A 149 8.68 9.31 2.82
C LEU A 149 8.83 7.85 3.26
N THR A 150 8.72 6.90 2.33
CA THR A 150 8.81 5.48 2.64
C THR A 150 10.19 4.90 2.30
N ASN A 151 11.02 5.65 1.59
CA ASN A 151 12.29 5.15 1.07
C ASN A 151 12.09 3.87 0.24
N ALA A 152 10.98 3.82 -0.49
CA ALA A 152 10.57 2.63 -1.24
C ALA A 152 11.34 2.47 -2.55
N THR A 153 11.38 1.24 -3.04
CA THR A 153 11.89 0.92 -4.36
C THR A 153 10.72 0.76 -5.31
N VAL A 154 10.82 1.37 -6.50
CA VAL A 154 9.78 1.24 -7.53
C VAL A 154 10.08 0.04 -8.40
N GLU A 155 9.09 -0.85 -8.55
CA GLU A 155 9.22 -2.09 -9.30
C GLU A 155 7.95 -2.37 -10.10
N ASP A 156 8.03 -3.26 -11.06
CA ASP A 156 6.86 -3.75 -11.78
C ASP A 156 6.27 -4.89 -10.95
N LEU A 157 5.10 -4.67 -10.36
CA LEU A 157 4.51 -5.60 -9.39
C LEU A 157 3.23 -6.28 -9.89
N THR A 158 2.74 -5.93 -11.09
CA THR A 158 1.48 -6.49 -11.59
C THR A 158 1.72 -7.61 -12.57
N PRO A 159 0.75 -8.55 -12.71
CA PRO A 159 0.89 -9.65 -13.66
C PRO A 159 0.96 -9.16 -15.11
N VAL A 160 1.55 -10.00 -15.97
CA VAL A 160 1.54 -9.74 -17.41
C VAL A 160 0.10 -9.70 -17.90
N SER A 161 -0.21 -8.73 -18.79
CA SER A 161 -1.55 -8.59 -19.36
C SER A 161 -1.73 -9.56 -20.52
N TYR A 162 -2.40 -10.69 -20.25
CA TYR A 162 -2.70 -11.68 -21.31
C TYR A 162 -3.72 -11.14 -22.30
N THR A 163 -4.63 -10.27 -21.85
CA THR A 163 -5.60 -9.63 -22.73
C THR A 163 -4.89 -8.84 -23.83
N HIS A 164 -3.87 -8.10 -23.44
CA HIS A 164 -3.06 -7.34 -24.39
C HIS A 164 -2.36 -8.25 -25.40
N LEU A 165 -1.78 -9.35 -24.92
CA LEU A 165 -1.13 -10.32 -25.77
C LEU A 165 -2.09 -10.94 -26.76
N ARG A 166 -3.31 -11.29 -26.34
CA ARG A 166 -4.33 -11.84 -27.22
C ARG A 166 -4.72 -10.86 -28.30
N ALA A 167 -4.84 -9.60 -27.98
CA ALA A 167 -5.17 -8.57 -28.95
C ALA A 167 -4.14 -8.51 -30.07
N HIS A 168 -2.90 -8.78 -29.77
CA HIS A 168 -1.82 -8.81 -30.75
C HIS A 168 -1.82 -10.07 -31.60
N GLU A 169 -2.31 -11.16 -31.08
CA GLU A 169 -2.36 -12.44 -31.77
C GLU A 169 -3.45 -12.47 -32.82
N THR A 170 -4.46 -11.65 -32.66
CA THR A 170 -5.59 -11.59 -33.61
C THR A 170 -5.48 -10.44 -34.54
#